data_f4f4332f9b94f0ee0856dbdcec54595f
#
_entry.id   f4f4332f9b94f0ee0856dbdcec54595f
#
_cell.length_a   1.000
_cell.length_b   1.000
_cell.length_c   1.000
_cell.angle_alpha   90.00
_cell.angle_beta   90.00
_cell.angle_gamma   90.00
#
_symmetry.space_group_name_H-M   'P 1'
#
loop_
_entity.id
_entity.type
_entity.pdbx_description
1 polymer ?
#
loop_
_entity_poly.entity_id
_entity_poly.type
_entity_poly.pdbx_seq_one_letter_code
_entity_poly.pdbx_strand_id
1 'polypeptide(L)'
;EMADFGRHLQGVDGGTEDLRGQGEVTVQVGASGNGGNLAFSPAGIWIDPGTTVIWEWTGEGGGHNVETVDGPASLGSETVSEAGFTYEFEFTEDHAGITNYRCSPHESLGMLGAVAVGGDVATVETGGGGGGGAPQIPDTAKTLGLATFVAMVSTLSFAFFFLPILLDPV
;
A
#
# COMPACT_ATOMS: atom_id res chain seq x y z
N GLU A 1 8.01 -6.12 3.01
CA GLU A 1 7.28 -7.23 2.39
C GLU A 1 5.80 -7.11 2.73
N MET A 2 4.91 -7.32 1.77
CA MET A 2 3.45 -7.24 1.91
C MET A 2 2.84 -8.39 1.12
N ALA A 3 1.65 -8.86 1.52
CA ALA A 3 0.89 -9.80 0.71
C ALA A 3 0.62 -9.22 -0.69
N ASP A 4 0.75 -10.05 -1.72
CA ASP A 4 0.44 -9.67 -3.10
C ASP A 4 -1.05 -9.87 -3.38
N PHE A 5 -1.81 -8.79 -3.33
CA PHE A 5 -3.25 -8.81 -3.63
C PHE A 5 -3.56 -8.81 -5.14
N GLY A 6 -2.52 -8.88 -5.98
CA GLY A 6 -2.64 -9.01 -7.42
C GLY A 6 -3.42 -7.86 -8.07
N ARG A 7 -4.16 -8.23 -9.11
CA ARG A 7 -4.93 -7.24 -9.90
C ARG A 7 -6.16 -6.73 -9.18
N HIS A 8 -6.67 -7.44 -8.17
CA HIS A 8 -7.90 -7.08 -7.49
C HIS A 8 -7.82 -5.69 -6.84
N LEU A 9 -6.68 -5.38 -6.21
CA LEU A 9 -6.45 -4.07 -5.59
C LEU A 9 -5.60 -3.11 -6.44
N GLN A 10 -5.34 -3.43 -7.71
CA GLN A 10 -4.56 -2.54 -8.58
C GLN A 10 -5.32 -1.24 -8.87
N GLY A 11 -4.78 -0.11 -8.42
CA GLY A 11 -5.39 1.21 -8.60
C GLY A 11 -6.56 1.49 -7.66
N VAL A 12 -6.76 0.67 -6.63
CA VAL A 12 -7.76 0.86 -5.59
C VAL A 12 -7.18 1.75 -4.50
N ASP A 13 -7.95 2.75 -4.08
CA ASP A 13 -7.60 3.60 -2.93
C ASP A 13 -7.91 2.86 -1.61
N GLY A 14 -7.29 3.33 -0.52
CA GLY A 14 -7.47 2.78 0.83
C GLY A 14 -6.19 2.18 1.42
N GLY A 15 -5.23 1.83 0.57
CA GLY A 15 -3.93 1.30 1.00
C GLY A 15 -3.96 -0.16 1.45
N THR A 16 -2.79 -0.67 1.79
CA THR A 16 -2.60 -2.04 2.29
C THR A 16 -1.77 -2.02 3.57
N GLU A 17 -2.11 -2.87 4.53
CA GLU A 17 -1.44 -2.95 5.83
C GLU A 17 -1.13 -4.40 6.23
N ASP A 18 0.07 -4.59 6.81
CA ASP A 18 0.43 -5.82 7.51
C ASP A 18 0.01 -5.69 8.98
N LEU A 19 -1.03 -6.41 9.35
CA LEU A 19 -1.65 -6.39 10.66
C LEU A 19 -1.49 -7.73 11.39
N ARG A 20 -0.52 -8.54 10.97
CA ARG A 20 -0.20 -9.79 11.66
C ARG A 20 0.21 -9.52 13.12
N GLY A 21 -0.07 -10.44 14.00
CA GLY A 21 0.13 -10.30 15.44
C GLY A 21 -1.01 -9.60 16.19
N GLN A 22 -2.03 -9.10 15.46
CA GLN A 22 -3.22 -8.52 16.07
C GLN A 22 -4.36 -9.53 16.12
N GLY A 23 -5.06 -9.60 17.26
CA GLY A 23 -6.22 -10.48 17.42
C GLY A 23 -7.51 -9.89 16.86
N GLU A 24 -7.55 -8.58 16.68
CA GLU A 24 -8.69 -7.83 16.15
C GLU A 24 -8.20 -6.65 15.34
N VAL A 25 -8.82 -6.41 14.20
CA VAL A 25 -8.47 -5.30 13.29
C VAL A 25 -9.74 -4.66 12.72
N THR A 26 -9.69 -3.37 12.44
CA THR A 26 -10.83 -2.62 11.90
C THR A 26 -10.56 -2.14 10.50
N VAL A 27 -11.53 -2.30 9.61
CA VAL A 27 -11.57 -1.75 8.25
C VAL A 27 -12.72 -0.75 8.16
N GLN A 28 -12.41 0.49 7.79
CA GLN A 28 -13.44 1.53 7.57
C GLN A 28 -14.16 1.28 6.25
N VAL A 29 -15.49 1.35 6.27
CA VAL A 29 -16.37 1.20 5.10
C VAL A 29 -16.96 2.55 4.74
N GLY A 30 -16.73 3.01 3.50
CA GLY A 30 -17.08 4.38 3.10
C GLY A 30 -16.03 5.40 3.48
N ALA A 31 -14.76 4.99 3.53
CA ALA A 31 -13.62 5.89 3.65
C ALA A 31 -13.43 6.70 2.37
N SER A 32 -12.72 7.82 2.49
CA SER A 32 -12.38 8.66 1.33
C SER A 32 -11.47 7.91 0.36
N GLY A 33 -11.85 7.86 -0.89
CA GLY A 33 -11.11 7.18 -1.96
C GLY A 33 -12.00 6.83 -3.13
N ASN A 34 -11.38 6.40 -4.24
CA ASN A 34 -12.06 6.01 -5.48
C ASN A 34 -13.01 7.09 -6.04
N GLY A 35 -12.66 8.38 -5.85
CA GLY A 35 -13.43 9.52 -6.33
C GLY A 35 -14.59 9.97 -5.43
N GLY A 36 -14.65 9.48 -4.20
CA GLY A 36 -15.67 9.83 -3.22
C GLY A 36 -15.39 9.19 -1.88
N ASN A 37 -16.43 8.87 -1.12
CA ASN A 37 -16.34 8.02 0.08
C ASN A 37 -16.64 6.55 -0.29
N LEU A 38 -15.88 6.03 -1.25
CA LEU A 38 -16.11 4.75 -1.92
C LEU A 38 -14.91 3.81 -1.74
N ALA A 39 -14.29 3.83 -0.57
CA ALA A 39 -13.16 2.97 -0.25
C ALA A 39 -13.40 2.14 1.01
N PHE A 40 -12.76 0.97 1.05
CA PHE A 40 -12.39 0.29 2.28
C PHE A 40 -11.01 0.82 2.72
N SER A 41 -10.82 1.07 3.99
CA SER A 41 -9.53 1.54 4.50
C SER A 41 -9.15 0.85 5.81
N PRO A 42 -8.07 0.05 5.83
CA PRO A 42 -7.26 -0.39 4.69
C PRO A 42 -8.04 -1.21 3.66
N ALA A 43 -7.71 -1.09 2.37
CA ALA A 43 -8.35 -1.90 1.32
C ALA A 43 -7.82 -3.33 1.32
N GLY A 44 -6.53 -3.52 1.58
CA GLY A 44 -5.89 -4.82 1.73
C GLY A 44 -5.27 -4.98 3.11
N ILE A 45 -5.53 -6.09 3.77
CA ILE A 45 -4.95 -6.41 5.07
C ILE A 45 -4.33 -7.81 5.05
N TRP A 46 -3.19 -7.93 5.74
CA TRP A 46 -2.54 -9.21 5.98
C TRP A 46 -2.60 -9.55 7.46
N ILE A 47 -3.21 -10.67 7.82
CA ILE A 47 -3.50 -11.06 9.20
C ILE A 47 -3.10 -12.51 9.49
N ASP A 48 -3.02 -12.86 10.75
CA ASP A 48 -2.85 -14.24 11.19
C ASP A 48 -4.21 -14.95 11.30
N PRO A 49 -4.23 -16.29 11.18
CA PRO A 49 -5.39 -17.08 11.57
C PRO A 49 -5.79 -16.83 13.03
N GLY A 50 -7.07 -16.71 13.31
CA GLY A 50 -7.62 -16.37 14.62
C GLY A 50 -7.91 -14.88 14.81
N THR A 51 -7.58 -14.04 13.80
CA THR A 51 -7.90 -12.61 13.83
C THR A 51 -9.36 -12.37 13.48
N THR A 52 -10.03 -11.51 14.25
CA THR A 52 -11.37 -10.98 13.93
C THR A 52 -11.22 -9.68 13.17
N VAL A 53 -11.83 -9.59 11.99
CA VAL A 53 -11.92 -8.35 11.23
C VAL A 53 -13.28 -7.72 11.46
N ILE A 54 -13.26 -6.44 11.81
CA ILE A 54 -14.45 -5.60 12.03
C ILE A 54 -14.51 -4.59 10.91
N TRP A 55 -15.52 -4.68 10.04
CA TRP A 55 -15.84 -3.62 9.11
C TRP A 55 -16.78 -2.64 9.78
N GLU A 56 -16.36 -1.37 9.84
CA GLU A 56 -17.11 -0.29 10.50
C GLU A 56 -17.48 0.80 9.49
N TRP A 57 -18.78 1.08 9.37
CA TRP A 57 -19.32 2.08 8.45
C TRP A 57 -19.11 3.50 8.94
N THR A 58 -18.59 4.35 8.06
CA THR A 58 -18.44 5.78 8.33
C THR A 58 -19.75 6.55 8.25
N GLY A 59 -20.74 6.00 7.52
CA GLY A 59 -22.00 6.68 7.20
C GLY A 59 -21.93 7.54 5.93
N GLU A 60 -20.77 7.58 5.29
CA GLU A 60 -20.53 8.38 4.09
C GLU A 60 -20.56 7.52 2.82
N GLY A 61 -20.84 8.14 1.65
CA GLY A 61 -20.78 7.49 0.35
C GLY A 61 -22.03 6.68 -0.02
N GLY A 62 -23.08 6.71 0.80
CA GLY A 62 -24.34 5.99 0.59
C GLY A 62 -24.34 4.59 1.19
N GLY A 63 -25.11 3.67 0.59
CA GLY A 63 -25.23 2.30 1.08
C GLY A 63 -24.05 1.43 0.64
N HIS A 64 -23.38 0.77 1.59
CA HIS A 64 -22.28 -0.15 1.36
C HIS A 64 -22.54 -1.51 1.94
N ASN A 65 -21.90 -2.52 1.35
CA ASN A 65 -21.85 -3.88 1.89
C ASN A 65 -20.45 -4.48 1.73
N VAL A 66 -20.25 -5.61 2.36
CA VAL A 66 -19.06 -6.46 2.24
C VAL A 66 -19.50 -7.79 1.68
N GLU A 67 -19.02 -8.19 0.51
CA GLU A 67 -19.41 -9.43 -0.16
C GLU A 67 -18.21 -10.07 -0.83
N THR A 68 -18.00 -11.36 -0.59
CA THR A 68 -16.91 -12.12 -1.23
C THR A 68 -17.06 -12.15 -2.75
N VAL A 69 -15.95 -11.89 -3.44
CA VAL A 69 -15.81 -12.12 -4.89
C VAL A 69 -15.25 -13.53 -5.13
N ASP A 70 -14.12 -13.84 -4.48
CA ASP A 70 -13.46 -15.14 -4.52
C ASP A 70 -12.59 -15.34 -3.29
N GLY A 71 -12.14 -16.57 -3.06
CA GLY A 71 -11.27 -16.94 -1.96
C GLY A 71 -11.93 -17.85 -0.93
N PRO A 72 -11.18 -18.22 0.13
CA PRO A 72 -11.62 -19.25 1.08
C PRO A 72 -12.70 -18.78 2.08
N ALA A 73 -12.80 -17.48 2.37
CA ALA A 73 -13.81 -16.96 3.31
C ALA A 73 -15.10 -16.53 2.59
N SER A 74 -16.23 -16.78 3.23
CA SER A 74 -17.55 -16.37 2.72
C SER A 74 -18.07 -15.18 3.51
N LEU A 75 -17.76 -13.96 3.04
CA LEU A 75 -18.23 -12.72 3.62
C LEU A 75 -19.57 -12.31 3.02
N GLY A 76 -20.47 -11.76 3.85
CA GLY A 76 -21.76 -11.30 3.38
C GLY A 76 -22.45 -10.41 4.42
N SER A 77 -22.37 -9.08 4.25
CA SER A 77 -23.11 -8.14 5.08
C SER A 77 -24.37 -7.63 4.38
N GLU A 78 -25.26 -7.03 5.15
CA GLU A 78 -26.35 -6.23 4.59
C GLU A 78 -25.81 -4.96 3.94
N THR A 79 -26.58 -4.37 3.01
CA THR A 79 -26.28 -3.04 2.46
C THR A 79 -26.82 -1.97 3.40
N VAL A 80 -25.93 -1.20 4.02
CA VAL A 80 -26.27 -0.22 5.07
C VAL A 80 -25.57 1.10 4.78
N SER A 81 -26.22 2.20 5.21
CA SER A 81 -25.66 3.56 5.12
C SER A 81 -25.48 4.23 6.49
N GLU A 82 -25.71 3.48 7.57
CA GLU A 82 -25.70 4.02 8.93
C GLU A 82 -24.27 4.06 9.50
N ALA A 83 -23.84 5.23 9.98
CA ALA A 83 -22.58 5.39 10.68
C ALA A 83 -22.52 4.54 11.96
N GLY A 84 -21.38 3.89 12.18
CA GLY A 84 -21.17 3.03 13.34
C GLY A 84 -21.77 1.62 13.23
N PHE A 85 -22.44 1.28 12.11
CA PHE A 85 -22.78 -0.11 11.83
C PHE A 85 -21.51 -0.93 11.70
N THR A 86 -21.51 -2.17 12.21
CA THR A 86 -20.37 -3.09 12.12
C THR A 86 -20.80 -4.44 11.56
N TYR A 87 -19.88 -5.04 10.79
CA TYR A 87 -19.92 -6.43 10.37
C TYR A 87 -18.62 -7.08 10.79
N GLU A 88 -18.68 -8.22 11.44
CA GLU A 88 -17.53 -8.91 11.99
C GLU A 88 -17.38 -10.31 11.39
N PHE A 89 -16.13 -10.73 11.17
CA PHE A 89 -15.82 -12.08 10.71
C PHE A 89 -14.49 -12.53 11.30
N GLU A 90 -14.46 -13.71 11.92
CA GLU A 90 -13.25 -14.36 12.42
C GLU A 90 -12.60 -15.19 11.31
N PHE A 91 -11.35 -14.86 10.97
CA PHE A 91 -10.57 -15.61 10.01
C PHE A 91 -9.76 -16.69 10.71
N THR A 92 -10.10 -17.95 10.46
CA THR A 92 -9.42 -19.12 11.00
C THR A 92 -8.42 -19.70 10.00
N GLU A 93 -7.72 -20.78 10.36
CA GLU A 93 -6.83 -21.52 9.45
C GLU A 93 -7.55 -22.05 8.20
N ASP A 94 -8.84 -22.35 8.29
CA ASP A 94 -9.65 -22.79 7.14
C ASP A 94 -9.79 -21.70 6.07
N HIS A 95 -9.52 -20.46 6.44
CA HIS A 95 -9.56 -19.30 5.56
C HIS A 95 -8.16 -18.85 5.08
N ALA A 96 -7.13 -19.72 5.24
CA ALA A 96 -5.77 -19.41 4.78
C ALA A 96 -5.72 -19.11 3.28
N GLY A 97 -4.96 -18.08 2.91
CA GLY A 97 -4.88 -17.57 1.55
C GLY A 97 -5.45 -16.16 1.41
N ILE A 98 -5.86 -15.79 0.21
CA ILE A 98 -6.41 -14.45 -0.07
C ILE A 98 -7.90 -14.56 -0.38
N THR A 99 -8.71 -13.81 0.36
CA THR A 99 -10.13 -13.60 0.07
C THR A 99 -10.30 -12.20 -0.49
N ASN A 100 -10.78 -12.11 -1.71
CA ASN A 100 -11.15 -10.86 -2.37
C ASN A 100 -12.62 -10.56 -2.10
N TYR A 101 -12.93 -9.31 -1.78
CA TYR A 101 -14.30 -8.85 -1.54
C TYR A 101 -14.57 -7.50 -2.18
N ARG A 102 -15.83 -7.12 -2.23
CA ARG A 102 -16.33 -5.90 -2.86
C ARG A 102 -17.45 -5.26 -2.04
N CYS A 103 -17.72 -4.01 -2.35
CA CYS A 103 -19.01 -3.40 -2.11
C CYS A 103 -19.86 -3.53 -3.40
N SER A 104 -20.89 -4.35 -3.40
CA SER A 104 -21.66 -4.65 -4.62
C SER A 104 -22.22 -3.41 -5.34
N PRO A 105 -22.80 -2.40 -4.64
CA PRO A 105 -23.29 -1.18 -5.30
C PRO A 105 -22.17 -0.34 -5.96
N HIS A 106 -20.94 -0.42 -5.46
CA HIS A 106 -19.84 0.46 -5.88
C HIS A 106 -18.63 -0.28 -6.47
N GLU A 107 -18.75 -1.55 -6.81
CA GLU A 107 -17.68 -2.35 -7.41
C GLU A 107 -17.12 -1.70 -8.68
N SER A 108 -17.99 -1.23 -9.56
CA SER A 108 -17.58 -0.57 -10.81
C SER A 108 -16.85 0.75 -10.60
N LEU A 109 -16.90 1.33 -9.41
CA LEU A 109 -16.22 2.54 -9.01
C LEU A 109 -14.91 2.25 -8.25
N GLY A 110 -14.54 0.97 -8.12
CA GLY A 110 -13.30 0.54 -7.48
C GLY A 110 -13.41 0.30 -5.97
N MET A 111 -14.62 0.17 -5.41
CA MET A 111 -14.77 -0.16 -3.98
C MET A 111 -14.56 -1.66 -3.75
N LEU A 112 -13.28 -2.02 -3.66
CA LEU A 112 -12.78 -3.39 -3.54
C LEU A 112 -11.88 -3.52 -2.30
N GLY A 113 -11.83 -4.72 -1.74
CA GLY A 113 -10.96 -5.04 -0.63
C GLY A 113 -10.45 -6.47 -0.69
N ALA A 114 -9.46 -6.79 0.13
CA ALA A 114 -8.90 -8.13 0.24
C ALA A 114 -8.33 -8.41 1.62
N VAL A 115 -8.43 -9.66 2.05
CA VAL A 115 -7.82 -10.17 3.29
C VAL A 115 -6.89 -11.32 2.92
N ALA A 116 -5.62 -11.19 3.26
CA ALA A 116 -4.63 -12.26 3.22
C ALA A 116 -4.50 -12.86 4.62
N VAL A 117 -4.59 -14.19 4.73
CA VAL A 117 -4.55 -14.92 6.00
C VAL A 117 -3.42 -15.92 6.01
N GLY A 118 -2.56 -15.85 7.01
CA GLY A 118 -1.45 -16.76 7.23
C GLY A 118 -0.17 -16.39 6.48
N GLY A 119 0.82 -17.28 6.54
CA GLY A 119 2.16 -17.05 6.00
C GLY A 119 2.40 -17.54 4.57
N ASP A 120 1.53 -18.41 4.05
CA ASP A 120 1.69 -19.04 2.74
C ASP A 120 0.98 -18.26 1.61
N VAL A 121 1.07 -16.93 1.64
CA VAL A 121 0.56 -16.06 0.60
C VAL A 121 1.70 -15.51 -0.25
N ALA A 122 1.45 -15.30 -1.53
CA ALA A 122 2.41 -14.60 -2.39
C ALA A 122 2.70 -13.20 -1.83
N THR A 123 3.95 -12.75 -1.92
CA THR A 123 4.37 -11.48 -1.36
C THR A 123 5.04 -10.61 -2.41
N VAL A 124 4.95 -9.30 -2.21
CA VAL A 124 5.69 -8.28 -2.95
C VAL A 124 6.56 -7.48 -1.99
N GLU A 125 7.76 -7.12 -2.45
CA GLU A 125 8.55 -6.15 -1.72
C GLU A 125 7.87 -4.78 -1.81
N THR A 126 7.31 -4.35 -0.69
CA THR A 126 6.91 -2.95 -0.57
C THR A 126 8.21 -2.15 -0.51
N GLY A 127 8.52 -1.45 -1.60
CA GLY A 127 9.63 -0.51 -1.59
C GLY A 127 9.45 0.45 -0.43
N GLY A 128 10.13 0.16 0.68
CA GLY A 128 10.20 1.05 1.81
C GLY A 128 10.78 2.37 1.32
N GLY A 129 9.98 3.42 1.30
CA GLY A 129 10.50 4.77 1.19
C GLY A 129 11.35 5.04 2.42
N GLY A 130 12.65 4.83 2.31
CA GLY A 130 13.58 5.11 3.40
C GLY A 130 14.94 4.49 3.15
N GLY A 131 15.79 5.16 2.43
CA GLY A 131 17.18 4.80 2.23
C GLY A 131 17.47 4.43 0.78
N GLY A 132 18.01 5.40 0.04
CA GLY A 132 18.50 5.21 -1.31
C GLY A 132 19.46 4.06 -1.42
N GLY A 133 19.00 2.91 -1.74
CA GLY A 133 19.75 1.86 -2.37
C GLY A 133 19.96 2.32 -3.81
N ALA A 134 21.10 2.98 -4.06
CA ALA A 134 21.54 3.19 -5.42
C ALA A 134 21.50 1.84 -6.16
N PRO A 135 21.10 1.82 -7.42
CA PRO A 135 21.12 0.60 -8.21
C PRO A 135 22.49 -0.03 -8.07
N GLN A 136 22.54 -1.31 -7.76
CA GLN A 136 23.78 -2.07 -7.60
C GLN A 136 24.52 -2.06 -8.96
N ILE A 137 25.45 -1.13 -9.09
CA ILE A 137 26.32 -1.07 -10.26
C ILE A 137 27.35 -2.18 -10.09
N PRO A 138 27.55 -3.07 -11.10
CA PRO A 138 28.61 -4.06 -11.07
C PRO A 138 29.94 -3.39 -10.72
N ASP A 139 30.78 -4.06 -9.95
CA ASP A 139 32.05 -3.49 -9.43
C ASP A 139 32.98 -2.94 -10.52
N THR A 140 32.86 -3.44 -11.76
CA THR A 140 33.55 -2.91 -12.94
C THR A 140 33.11 -1.51 -13.35
N ALA A 141 31.90 -1.08 -13.03
CA ALA A 141 31.40 0.25 -13.35
C ALA A 141 31.72 1.29 -12.26
N LYS A 142 31.98 0.84 -11.04
CA LYS A 142 32.33 1.72 -9.91
C LYS A 142 33.74 2.35 -10.08
N THR A 143 34.65 1.63 -10.75
CA THR A 143 36.03 2.11 -10.95
C THR A 143 36.13 3.20 -12.02
N LEU A 144 35.22 3.17 -13.02
CA LEU A 144 35.18 4.19 -14.07
C LEU A 144 34.44 5.47 -13.65
N GLY A 145 33.47 5.35 -12.77
CA GLY A 145 32.68 6.49 -12.28
C GLY A 145 33.45 7.38 -11.31
N LEU A 146 34.35 6.80 -10.50
CA LEU A 146 35.11 7.55 -9.52
C LEU A 146 36.21 8.41 -10.16
N ALA A 147 36.79 7.94 -11.27
CA ALA A 147 37.84 8.67 -11.98
C ALA A 147 37.29 9.93 -12.70
N THR A 148 36.05 9.85 -13.22
CA THR A 148 35.40 11.00 -13.86
C THR A 148 34.90 12.03 -12.86
N PHE A 149 34.51 11.61 -11.66
CA PHE A 149 34.02 12.54 -10.62
C PHE A 149 35.18 13.38 -10.03
N VAL A 150 36.34 12.77 -9.82
CA VAL A 150 37.51 13.48 -9.32
C VAL A 150 38.04 14.50 -10.33
N ALA A 151 37.99 14.18 -11.64
CA ALA A 151 38.40 15.12 -12.70
C ALA A 151 37.47 16.33 -12.80
N MET A 152 36.14 16.14 -12.58
CA MET A 152 35.16 17.24 -12.67
C MET A 152 35.24 18.19 -11.47
N VAL A 153 35.46 17.66 -10.26
CA VAL A 153 35.62 18.50 -9.06
C VAL A 153 36.92 19.32 -9.11
N SER A 154 38.00 18.76 -9.68
CA SER A 154 39.28 19.47 -9.81
C SER A 154 39.22 20.64 -10.79
N THR A 155 38.46 20.53 -11.89
CA THR A 155 38.31 21.61 -12.87
C THR A 155 37.43 22.76 -12.37
N LEU A 156 36.41 22.47 -11.58
CA LEU A 156 35.55 23.49 -10.98
C LEU A 156 36.25 24.28 -9.86
N SER A 157 37.12 23.65 -9.08
CA SER A 157 37.93 24.35 -8.05
C SER A 157 38.91 25.31 -8.66
N PHE A 158 39.46 25.04 -9.84
CA PHE A 158 40.43 25.92 -10.49
C PHE A 158 39.79 27.17 -11.09
N ALA A 159 38.53 27.09 -11.53
CA ALA A 159 37.81 28.23 -12.08
C ALA A 159 37.34 29.24 -10.99
N PHE A 160 37.15 28.78 -9.76
CA PHE A 160 36.73 29.67 -8.67
C PHE A 160 37.86 30.49 -8.05
N PHE A 161 39.09 30.03 -8.17
CA PHE A 161 40.26 30.73 -7.60
C PHE A 161 40.80 31.87 -8.48
N PHE A 162 40.46 31.90 -9.79
CA PHE A 162 40.96 32.91 -10.72
C PHE A 162 40.00 34.05 -11.04
N LEU A 163 38.75 34.00 -10.58
CA LEU A 163 37.71 34.99 -10.91
C LEU A 163 37.73 36.31 -10.11
N PRO A 164 38.36 36.44 -8.93
CA PRO A 164 38.30 37.70 -8.20
C PRO A 164 39.37 38.72 -8.56
N ILE A 165 40.30 38.45 -9.52
CA ILE A 165 41.43 39.36 -9.81
C ILE A 165 41.17 40.33 -10.97
N LEU A 166 40.03 40.21 -11.66
CA LEU A 166 39.74 41.01 -12.86
C LEU A 166 38.61 42.05 -12.72
N LEU A 167 38.18 42.38 -11.46
CA LEU A 167 37.13 43.37 -11.23
C LEU A 167 37.57 44.37 -10.14
N ASP A 168 38.70 45.08 -10.37
CA ASP A 168 38.93 46.36 -9.68
C ASP A 168 38.82 47.49 -10.71
N PRO A 169 37.83 48.40 -10.57
CA PRO A 169 37.74 49.61 -11.40
C PRO A 169 38.66 50.69 -10.85
N VAL A 170 39.41 51.28 -11.72
CA VAL A 170 40.09 52.56 -11.53
C VAL A 170 39.06 53.69 -11.62
#